data_5737c51cc20659e1a72b465984bc30db
#
_entry.id   5737c51cc20659e1a72b465984bc30db
#
_cell.length_a   1.000
_cell.length_b   1.000
_cell.length_c   1.000
_cell.angle_alpha   90.00
_cell.angle_beta   90.00
_cell.angle_gamma   90.00
#
_symmetry.space_group_name_H-M   'P 1'
#
loop_
_entity.id
_entity.type
_entity.pdbx_description
1 polymer ?
#
loop_
_entity_poly.entity_id
_entity_poly.type
_entity_poly.pdbx_seq_one_letter_code
_entity_poly.pdbx_strand_id
1 'polypeptide(L)'
;MNLADTRSRTFDELTAAPLDLLVIGGGIVGASIARDAALRGLRIGLVEQHDFAFGTSSRSSRLLHGGLRYLAQGRIRQVRHASREKMILHRIAPHLAQPLPFVFPTYRDHPEWPLWQLKIGVKLYDLLCGGHNLGNSSWLSPGQLLEKHPGLRREMLTGAVRYYDALTNDARLVVDSLRSAARNGALVLNYARFIDANRYLTSPPPLAPWDCAVEDRLSGKQFVLKARAIVNAAGPWSPSLPHSRVRLRLTKGVHLVVDRSRLPVDEAVVLTEGRRILFAIPWFQRTILGTTDTDFHGSPDFVFTDPEDTEYLLGVINHFFPGARLEGSDVISDWAGVRPLVADSHGNPSDISRSHEIRLAEPGWWDVTGGKLTTCRLMAEQVVDRVLKSLGTARVLKREIKPCRTAEEPLLSTPDEDGAGGVCPPEWGAGPVLRAVEQEWAVHLEDVMVRRTSWHYYLADAAERAERVADWMGAALGWDSATRQAELERYRKQTGIRAECSPGGQSMPGAGTVASRIRN
;
A
#
# COMPACT_ATOMS: atom_id res chain seq x y z
N MET A 1 -28.69 5.19 -4.56
CA MET A 1 -28.71 5.69 -3.16
C MET A 1 -27.58 6.69 -3.06
N ASN A 2 -27.83 7.91 -2.57
CA ASN A 2 -26.81 8.95 -2.50
C ASN A 2 -25.69 8.54 -1.51
N LEU A 3 -24.44 8.89 -1.80
CA LEU A 3 -23.28 8.62 -0.92
C LEU A 3 -23.51 9.16 0.51
N ALA A 4 -24.11 10.36 0.64
CA ALA A 4 -24.42 10.97 1.93
C ALA A 4 -25.41 10.12 2.74
N ASP A 5 -26.44 9.57 2.11
CA ASP A 5 -27.43 8.68 2.76
C ASP A 5 -26.80 7.37 3.21
N THR A 6 -25.92 6.80 2.39
CA THR A 6 -25.17 5.58 2.73
C THR A 6 -24.25 5.82 3.91
N ARG A 7 -23.55 6.95 3.92
CA ARG A 7 -22.65 7.34 5.00
C ARG A 7 -23.40 7.57 6.31
N SER A 8 -24.50 8.34 6.28
CA SER A 8 -25.35 8.59 7.46
C SER A 8 -25.85 7.28 8.05
N ARG A 9 -26.38 6.38 7.22
CA ARG A 9 -26.84 5.06 7.67
C ARG A 9 -25.70 4.26 8.32
N THR A 10 -24.50 4.28 7.76
CA THR A 10 -23.36 3.57 8.35
C THR A 10 -23.01 4.11 9.74
N PHE A 11 -23.10 5.43 9.97
CA PHE A 11 -22.96 6.03 11.30
C PHE A 11 -24.03 5.56 12.26
N ASP A 12 -25.30 5.58 11.84
CA ASP A 12 -26.43 5.12 12.67
C ASP A 12 -26.25 3.65 13.06
N GLU A 13 -25.83 2.80 12.12
CA GLU A 13 -25.58 1.39 12.39
C GLU A 13 -24.35 1.16 13.31
N LEU A 14 -23.30 1.96 13.19
CA LEU A 14 -22.13 1.90 14.07
C LEU A 14 -22.46 2.25 15.52
N THR A 15 -23.40 3.18 15.72
CA THR A 15 -23.80 3.67 17.04
C THR A 15 -24.94 2.83 17.66
N ALA A 16 -25.71 2.10 16.86
CA ALA A 16 -26.92 1.38 17.31
C ALA A 16 -26.65 0.30 18.36
N ALA A 17 -25.50 -0.38 18.31
CA ALA A 17 -25.12 -1.43 19.26
C ALA A 17 -23.60 -1.58 19.37
N PRO A 18 -23.09 -2.14 20.49
CA PRO A 18 -21.66 -2.36 20.65
C PRO A 18 -21.08 -3.26 19.56
N LEU A 19 -19.95 -2.85 18.98
CA LEU A 19 -19.14 -3.65 18.09
C LEU A 19 -18.41 -4.74 18.88
N ASP A 20 -18.17 -5.87 18.27
CA ASP A 20 -17.25 -6.87 18.84
C ASP A 20 -15.80 -6.40 18.63
N LEU A 21 -15.55 -5.76 17.49
CA LEU A 21 -14.24 -5.27 17.10
C LEU A 21 -14.35 -3.92 16.37
N LEU A 22 -13.58 -2.92 16.84
CA LEU A 22 -13.30 -1.70 16.08
C LEU A 22 -11.88 -1.77 15.54
N VAL A 23 -11.71 -1.53 14.24
CA VAL A 23 -10.40 -1.40 13.58
C VAL A 23 -10.14 0.07 13.27
N ILE A 24 -8.99 0.57 13.69
CA ILE A 24 -8.52 1.93 13.41
C ILE A 24 -7.47 1.85 12.32
N GLY A 25 -7.76 2.42 11.16
CA GLY A 25 -6.89 2.46 9.97
C GLY A 25 -7.41 1.62 8.81
N GLY A 26 -7.60 2.28 7.67
CA GLY A 26 -8.11 1.72 6.40
C GLY A 26 -7.02 1.36 5.40
N GLY A 27 -5.81 1.03 5.87
CA GLY A 27 -4.75 0.44 5.05
C GLY A 27 -4.94 -1.06 4.85
N ILE A 28 -4.00 -1.73 4.17
CA ILE A 28 -4.12 -3.16 3.81
C ILE A 28 -4.27 -4.08 5.03
N VAL A 29 -3.64 -3.74 6.16
CA VAL A 29 -3.74 -4.53 7.38
C VAL A 29 -5.14 -4.42 7.98
N GLY A 30 -5.64 -3.19 8.17
CA GLY A 30 -6.99 -2.97 8.70
C GLY A 30 -8.09 -3.53 7.81
N ALA A 31 -7.99 -3.34 6.48
CA ALA A 31 -8.92 -3.90 5.51
C ALA A 31 -8.97 -5.45 5.56
N SER A 32 -7.79 -6.09 5.67
CA SER A 32 -7.71 -7.56 5.80
C SER A 32 -8.30 -8.05 7.13
N ILE A 33 -8.08 -7.33 8.25
CA ILE A 33 -8.67 -7.64 9.56
C ILE A 33 -10.19 -7.49 9.49
N ALA A 34 -10.69 -6.40 8.88
CA ALA A 34 -12.12 -6.19 8.71
C ALA A 34 -12.77 -7.33 7.92
N ARG A 35 -12.13 -7.77 6.83
CA ARG A 35 -12.61 -8.89 6.02
C ARG A 35 -12.62 -10.20 6.80
N ASP A 36 -11.57 -10.55 7.50
CA ASP A 36 -11.50 -11.81 8.25
C ASP A 36 -12.54 -11.83 9.38
N ALA A 37 -12.64 -10.74 10.14
CA ALA A 37 -13.61 -10.62 11.23
C ALA A 37 -15.06 -10.71 10.74
N ALA A 38 -15.39 -10.03 9.63
CA ALA A 38 -16.72 -10.08 9.02
C ALA A 38 -17.08 -11.49 8.53
N LEU A 39 -16.16 -12.17 7.83
CA LEU A 39 -16.36 -13.56 7.37
C LEU A 39 -16.55 -14.55 8.52
N ARG A 40 -15.98 -14.27 9.68
CA ARG A 40 -16.21 -15.08 10.91
C ARG A 40 -17.53 -14.74 11.62
N GLY A 41 -18.24 -13.69 11.18
CA GLY A 41 -19.53 -13.28 11.73
C GLY A 41 -19.43 -12.32 12.92
N LEU A 42 -18.29 -11.62 13.10
CA LEU A 42 -18.17 -10.56 14.09
C LEU A 42 -18.89 -9.30 13.62
N ARG A 43 -19.52 -8.57 14.58
CA ARG A 43 -19.98 -7.20 14.35
C ARG A 43 -18.78 -6.28 14.39
N ILE A 44 -18.31 -5.89 13.22
CA ILE A 44 -17.08 -5.10 13.06
C ILE A 44 -17.35 -3.72 12.48
N GLY A 45 -16.64 -2.71 13.03
CA GLY A 45 -16.50 -1.39 12.47
C GLY A 45 -15.05 -1.10 12.08
N LEU A 46 -14.84 -0.36 11.00
CA LEU A 46 -13.53 0.19 10.61
C LEU A 46 -13.65 1.68 10.36
N VAL A 47 -12.75 2.46 10.97
CA VAL A 47 -12.65 3.91 10.76
C VAL A 47 -11.27 4.29 10.22
N GLU A 48 -11.24 5.17 9.23
CA GLU A 48 -10.04 5.70 8.59
C GLU A 48 -10.11 7.24 8.55
N GLN A 49 -9.07 7.90 9.03
CA GLN A 49 -9.05 9.37 9.13
C GLN A 49 -8.93 10.10 7.79
N HIS A 50 -8.39 9.45 6.78
CA HIS A 50 -8.28 9.91 5.40
C HIS A 50 -9.15 9.03 4.48
N ASP A 51 -8.81 8.97 3.19
CA ASP A 51 -9.36 7.93 2.34
C ASP A 51 -8.68 6.57 2.59
N PHE A 52 -9.35 5.49 2.22
CA PHE A 52 -8.80 4.15 2.28
C PHE A 52 -7.51 4.04 1.45
N ALA A 53 -6.53 3.30 1.97
CA ALA A 53 -5.19 3.17 1.38
C ALA A 53 -4.36 4.48 1.31
N PHE A 54 -4.73 5.54 1.98
CA PHE A 54 -4.05 6.85 1.92
C PHE A 54 -2.54 6.77 2.19
N GLY A 55 -2.11 5.97 3.16
CA GLY A 55 -0.71 5.86 3.57
C GLY A 55 0.13 4.92 2.69
N THR A 56 0.91 4.06 3.33
CA THR A 56 1.84 3.10 2.71
C THR A 56 1.17 2.16 1.70
N SER A 57 -0.14 1.91 1.85
CA SER A 57 -0.88 0.91 1.10
C SER A 57 -1.29 1.32 -0.32
N SER A 58 -0.93 2.52 -0.77
CA SER A 58 -1.03 2.96 -2.18
C SER A 58 0.31 3.46 -2.74
N ARG A 59 1.39 3.28 -1.97
CA ARG A 59 2.71 3.84 -2.28
C ARG A 59 3.80 2.78 -2.22
N SER A 60 3.46 1.52 -2.50
CA SER A 60 4.38 0.39 -2.53
C SER A 60 5.02 0.20 -3.91
N SER A 61 5.91 -0.77 -4.02
CA SER A 61 6.47 -1.19 -5.32
C SER A 61 5.48 -1.99 -6.18
N ARG A 62 4.21 -2.12 -5.76
CA ARG A 62 3.15 -2.90 -6.42
C ARG A 62 3.51 -4.36 -6.65
N LEU A 63 4.24 -4.97 -5.72
CA LEU A 63 4.69 -6.36 -5.82
C LEU A 63 4.16 -7.20 -4.66
N LEU A 64 3.66 -8.38 -4.99
CA LEU A 64 3.44 -9.47 -4.04
C LEU A 64 4.59 -10.45 -4.19
N HIS A 65 5.51 -10.43 -3.24
CA HIS A 65 6.76 -11.16 -3.33
C HIS A 65 7.07 -11.97 -2.06
N GLY A 66 7.70 -13.15 -2.23
CA GLY A 66 8.20 -13.95 -1.12
C GLY A 66 9.46 -13.38 -0.48
N GLY A 67 10.21 -12.56 -1.23
CA GLY A 67 11.42 -11.89 -0.75
C GLY A 67 12.66 -12.76 -0.85
N LEU A 68 13.08 -13.09 -2.05
CA LEU A 68 14.28 -13.90 -2.36
C LEU A 68 15.51 -13.45 -1.56
N ARG A 69 15.74 -12.13 -1.39
CA ARG A 69 16.89 -11.60 -0.63
C ARG A 69 16.95 -12.06 0.83
N TYR A 70 15.81 -12.42 1.43
CA TYR A 70 15.80 -12.90 2.82
C TYR A 70 16.31 -14.33 2.98
N LEU A 71 16.41 -15.10 1.89
CA LEU A 71 17.10 -16.40 1.92
C LEU A 71 18.59 -16.22 2.22
N ALA A 72 19.23 -15.22 1.62
CA ALA A 72 20.63 -14.88 1.92
C ALA A 72 20.84 -14.45 3.38
N GLN A 73 19.79 -14.00 4.07
CA GLN A 73 19.79 -13.65 5.50
C GLN A 73 19.35 -14.82 6.41
N GLY A 74 19.15 -16.03 5.87
CA GLY A 74 18.70 -17.21 6.62
C GLY A 74 17.25 -17.16 7.11
N ARG A 75 16.44 -16.18 6.67
CA ARG A 75 15.05 -15.97 7.13
C ARG A 75 14.04 -16.89 6.41
N ILE A 76 14.31 -18.19 6.38
CA ILE A 76 13.55 -19.19 5.61
C ILE A 76 12.06 -19.18 5.96
N ARG A 77 11.71 -19.08 7.25
CA ARG A 77 10.31 -19.07 7.70
C ARG A 77 9.53 -17.88 7.13
N GLN A 78 10.13 -16.69 7.08
CA GLN A 78 9.50 -15.51 6.50
C GLN A 78 9.25 -15.67 4.99
N VAL A 79 10.24 -16.21 4.27
CA VAL A 79 10.12 -16.49 2.84
C VAL A 79 9.01 -17.50 2.59
N ARG A 80 8.95 -18.60 3.35
CA ARG A 80 7.90 -19.61 3.24
C ARG A 80 6.51 -19.01 3.46
N HIS A 81 6.31 -18.21 4.51
CA HIS A 81 5.02 -17.56 4.76
C HIS A 81 4.64 -16.62 3.62
N ALA A 82 5.53 -15.72 3.20
CA ALA A 82 5.25 -14.78 2.13
C ALA A 82 5.00 -15.49 0.78
N SER A 83 5.74 -16.55 0.48
CA SER A 83 5.53 -17.34 -0.73
C SER A 83 4.16 -18.03 -0.74
N ARG A 84 3.73 -18.62 0.39
CA ARG A 84 2.39 -19.22 0.52
C ARG A 84 1.28 -18.17 0.39
N GLU A 85 1.42 -17.02 1.05
CA GLU A 85 0.43 -15.94 0.98
C GLU A 85 0.33 -15.37 -0.44
N LYS A 86 1.44 -15.23 -1.17
CA LYS A 86 1.44 -14.86 -2.59
C LYS A 86 0.57 -15.83 -3.42
N MET A 87 0.73 -17.14 -3.22
CA MET A 87 -0.07 -18.15 -3.92
C MET A 87 -1.55 -18.10 -3.52
N ILE A 88 -1.85 -17.85 -2.25
CA ILE A 88 -3.23 -17.65 -1.78
C ILE A 88 -3.84 -16.43 -2.45
N LEU A 89 -3.14 -15.28 -2.44
CA LEU A 89 -3.62 -14.05 -3.07
C LEU A 89 -3.85 -14.24 -4.57
N HIS A 90 -2.96 -14.94 -5.27
CA HIS A 90 -3.16 -15.28 -6.69
C HIS A 90 -4.44 -16.09 -6.90
N ARG A 91 -4.75 -17.02 -6.00
CA ARG A 91 -5.97 -17.85 -6.10
C ARG A 91 -7.25 -17.08 -5.80
N ILE A 92 -7.25 -16.25 -4.73
CA ILE A 92 -8.46 -15.54 -4.27
C ILE A 92 -8.69 -14.18 -4.95
N ALA A 93 -7.65 -13.62 -5.58
CA ALA A 93 -7.67 -12.33 -6.26
C ALA A 93 -6.76 -12.35 -7.51
N PRO A 94 -7.03 -13.21 -8.52
CA PRO A 94 -6.18 -13.36 -9.70
C PRO A 94 -6.02 -12.07 -10.50
N HIS A 95 -7.04 -11.20 -10.50
CA HIS A 95 -7.03 -9.88 -11.13
C HIS A 95 -6.06 -8.89 -10.45
N LEU A 96 -5.65 -9.15 -9.20
CA LEU A 96 -4.74 -8.32 -8.41
C LEU A 96 -3.42 -9.01 -8.04
N ALA A 97 -3.19 -10.22 -8.51
CA ALA A 97 -1.96 -10.96 -8.25
C ALA A 97 -1.50 -11.65 -9.54
N GLN A 98 -1.13 -10.83 -10.54
CA GLN A 98 -0.74 -11.31 -11.86
C GLN A 98 0.70 -11.81 -11.85
N PRO A 99 0.99 -13.04 -12.33
CA PRO A 99 2.34 -13.58 -12.41
C PRO A 99 3.26 -12.65 -13.20
N LEU A 100 4.40 -12.31 -12.60
CA LEU A 100 5.42 -11.47 -13.20
C LEU A 100 6.77 -12.20 -13.13
N PRO A 101 7.45 -12.44 -14.26
CA PRO A 101 8.81 -12.93 -14.26
C PRO A 101 9.78 -11.84 -13.81
N PHE A 102 10.77 -12.25 -13.02
CA PHE A 102 11.88 -11.42 -12.54
C PHE A 102 13.18 -11.96 -13.09
N VAL A 103 14.00 -11.07 -13.59
CA VAL A 103 15.37 -11.35 -14.00
C VAL A 103 16.32 -10.67 -13.02
N PHE A 104 17.25 -11.41 -12.47
CA PHE A 104 18.30 -10.90 -11.61
C PHE A 104 19.67 -11.08 -12.28
N PRO A 105 20.15 -10.08 -13.05
CA PRO A 105 21.46 -10.11 -13.66
C PRO A 105 22.57 -10.06 -12.60
N THR A 106 23.67 -10.76 -12.85
CA THR A 106 24.83 -10.81 -11.98
C THR A 106 26.07 -10.30 -12.71
N TYR A 107 26.90 -9.56 -11.99
CA TYR A 107 28.10 -8.90 -12.52
C TYR A 107 29.31 -9.25 -11.66
N ARG A 108 30.51 -9.27 -12.25
CA ARG A 108 31.75 -9.55 -11.52
C ARG A 108 32.14 -8.45 -10.54
N ASP A 109 31.77 -7.22 -10.87
CA ASP A 109 31.98 -6.02 -10.03
C ASP A 109 30.95 -5.87 -8.90
N HIS A 110 29.96 -6.79 -8.81
CA HIS A 110 28.96 -6.88 -7.73
C HIS A 110 29.08 -8.24 -7.01
N PRO A 111 30.16 -8.48 -6.23
CA PRO A 111 30.46 -9.79 -5.64
C PRO A 111 29.47 -10.22 -4.54
N GLU A 112 28.62 -9.32 -4.05
CA GLU A 112 27.63 -9.60 -3.02
C GLU A 112 26.54 -10.59 -3.47
N TRP A 113 26.36 -10.74 -4.80
CA TRP A 113 25.30 -11.54 -5.41
C TRP A 113 25.87 -12.51 -6.46
N PRO A 114 26.69 -13.49 -6.08
CA PRO A 114 27.30 -14.40 -7.05
C PRO A 114 26.26 -15.33 -7.67
N LEU A 115 26.36 -15.56 -8.99
CA LEU A 115 25.41 -16.34 -9.78
C LEU A 115 25.10 -17.72 -9.18
N TRP A 116 26.12 -18.43 -8.66
CA TRP A 116 25.94 -19.77 -8.11
C TRP A 116 25.04 -19.76 -6.86
N GLN A 117 25.16 -18.76 -5.98
CA GLN A 117 24.28 -18.61 -4.80
C GLN A 117 22.84 -18.32 -5.23
N LEU A 118 22.66 -17.42 -6.22
CA LEU A 118 21.34 -17.11 -6.74
C LEU A 118 20.67 -18.31 -7.40
N LYS A 119 21.43 -19.15 -8.13
CA LYS A 119 20.91 -20.41 -8.70
C LYS A 119 20.35 -21.35 -7.62
N ILE A 120 21.06 -21.53 -6.52
CA ILE A 120 20.58 -22.32 -5.37
C ILE A 120 19.38 -21.62 -4.73
N GLY A 121 19.48 -20.30 -4.54
CA GLY A 121 18.45 -19.49 -3.90
C GLY A 121 17.11 -19.57 -4.61
N VAL A 122 17.06 -19.45 -5.94
CA VAL A 122 15.79 -19.50 -6.69
C VAL A 122 15.17 -20.90 -6.69
N LYS A 123 15.96 -21.98 -6.65
CA LYS A 123 15.44 -23.34 -6.51
C LYS A 123 14.84 -23.60 -5.13
N LEU A 124 15.52 -23.12 -4.08
CA LEU A 124 14.97 -23.17 -2.72
C LEU A 124 13.70 -22.29 -2.62
N TYR A 125 13.68 -21.16 -3.30
CA TYR A 125 12.51 -20.27 -3.35
C TYR A 125 11.30 -20.99 -3.95
N ASP A 126 11.45 -21.67 -5.08
CA ASP A 126 10.37 -22.46 -5.71
C ASP A 126 9.87 -23.57 -4.76
N LEU A 127 10.78 -24.27 -4.08
CA LEU A 127 10.43 -25.30 -3.09
C LEU A 127 9.60 -24.72 -1.93
N LEU A 128 9.97 -23.54 -1.44
CA LEU A 128 9.25 -22.86 -0.36
C LEU A 128 7.85 -22.36 -0.76
N CYS A 129 7.58 -22.23 -2.07
CA CYS A 129 6.24 -21.99 -2.60
C CYS A 129 5.35 -23.26 -2.61
N GLY A 130 5.82 -24.38 -2.06
CA GLY A 130 5.09 -25.66 -2.08
C GLY A 130 5.28 -26.46 -3.37
N GLY A 131 6.34 -26.21 -4.11
CA GLY A 131 6.65 -26.86 -5.39
C GLY A 131 5.90 -26.33 -6.60
N HIS A 132 4.92 -25.43 -6.41
CA HIS A 132 4.11 -24.84 -7.47
C HIS A 132 4.15 -23.31 -7.31
N ASN A 133 5.24 -22.67 -7.79
CA ASN A 133 5.32 -21.23 -7.86
C ASN A 133 4.53 -20.71 -9.09
N LEU A 134 4.35 -19.39 -9.21
CA LEU A 134 3.68 -18.72 -10.34
C LEU A 134 4.36 -18.99 -11.70
N GLY A 135 5.54 -19.57 -11.68
CA GLY A 135 6.32 -20.05 -12.81
C GLY A 135 7.63 -20.67 -12.33
N ASN A 136 8.28 -21.44 -13.19
CA ASN A 136 9.52 -22.18 -12.85
C ASN A 136 10.74 -21.27 -12.93
N SER A 137 11.60 -21.33 -11.91
CA SER A 137 12.89 -20.64 -11.96
C SER A 137 13.84 -21.28 -12.96
N SER A 138 14.64 -20.44 -13.62
CA SER A 138 15.68 -20.83 -14.57
C SER A 138 16.89 -19.92 -14.43
N TRP A 139 17.95 -20.18 -15.22
CA TRP A 139 19.10 -19.31 -15.34
C TRP A 139 19.37 -19.01 -16.81
N LEU A 140 19.94 -17.85 -17.07
CA LEU A 140 20.25 -17.35 -18.39
C LEU A 140 21.77 -17.13 -18.50
N SER A 141 22.36 -17.56 -19.61
CA SER A 141 23.71 -17.15 -19.98
C SER A 141 23.73 -15.66 -20.34
N PRO A 142 24.90 -14.98 -20.34
CA PRO A 142 24.99 -13.59 -20.78
C PRO A 142 24.37 -13.34 -22.16
N GLY A 143 24.59 -14.23 -23.13
CA GLY A 143 24.01 -14.10 -24.46
C GLY A 143 22.48 -14.18 -24.45
N GLN A 144 21.91 -15.18 -23.80
CA GLN A 144 20.45 -15.34 -23.67
C GLN A 144 19.79 -14.16 -22.94
N LEU A 145 20.48 -13.60 -21.93
CA LEU A 145 19.98 -12.44 -21.21
C LEU A 145 19.95 -11.20 -22.11
N LEU A 146 21.05 -10.93 -22.83
CA LEU A 146 21.16 -9.76 -23.70
C LEU A 146 20.28 -9.84 -24.94
N GLU A 147 19.94 -11.04 -25.40
CA GLU A 147 18.95 -11.23 -26.45
C GLU A 147 17.54 -10.73 -26.01
N LYS A 148 17.17 -11.03 -24.76
CA LYS A 148 15.88 -10.60 -24.19
C LYS A 148 15.89 -9.16 -23.65
N HIS A 149 17.02 -8.73 -23.14
CA HIS A 149 17.20 -7.40 -22.53
C HIS A 149 18.41 -6.69 -23.14
N PRO A 150 18.36 -6.28 -24.42
CA PRO A 150 19.50 -5.72 -25.14
C PRO A 150 20.04 -4.42 -24.56
N GLY A 151 19.22 -3.68 -23.79
CA GLY A 151 19.61 -2.45 -23.13
C GLY A 151 20.47 -2.63 -21.88
N LEU A 152 20.59 -3.86 -21.34
CA LEU A 152 21.40 -4.11 -20.15
C LEU A 152 22.90 -3.94 -20.42
N ARG A 153 23.61 -3.44 -19.42
CA ARG A 153 25.07 -3.35 -19.41
C ARG A 153 25.71 -4.72 -19.71
N ARG A 154 26.61 -4.75 -20.68
CA ARG A 154 27.29 -5.99 -21.13
C ARG A 154 28.56 -6.28 -20.33
N GLU A 155 29.24 -5.21 -19.89
CA GLU A 155 30.51 -5.27 -19.21
C GLU A 155 30.35 -6.02 -17.88
N MET A 156 31.30 -6.92 -17.58
CA MET A 156 31.33 -7.74 -16.36
C MET A 156 30.12 -8.64 -16.11
N LEU A 157 29.16 -8.76 -17.05
CA LEU A 157 27.99 -9.61 -16.93
C LEU A 157 28.39 -11.09 -16.86
N THR A 158 27.89 -11.82 -15.85
CA THR A 158 28.17 -13.25 -15.64
C THR A 158 26.98 -14.17 -15.97
N GLY A 159 25.78 -13.61 -16.07
CA GLY A 159 24.53 -14.30 -16.36
C GLY A 159 23.39 -13.75 -15.52
N ALA A 160 22.30 -14.50 -15.44
CA ALA A 160 21.16 -14.13 -14.60
C ALA A 160 20.42 -15.35 -14.06
N VAL A 161 19.67 -15.17 -12.99
CA VAL A 161 18.58 -16.06 -12.61
C VAL A 161 17.25 -15.43 -12.97
N ARG A 162 16.27 -16.28 -13.32
CA ARG A 162 14.88 -15.91 -13.59
C ARG A 162 13.98 -16.63 -12.59
N TYR A 163 13.06 -15.91 -11.96
CA TYR A 163 12.10 -16.46 -11.00
C TYR A 163 10.77 -15.70 -11.10
N TYR A 164 9.75 -16.09 -10.32
CA TYR A 164 8.43 -15.51 -10.43
C TYR A 164 7.92 -14.98 -9.10
N ASP A 165 7.42 -13.75 -9.14
CA ASP A 165 6.58 -13.15 -8.13
C ASP A 165 5.30 -12.61 -8.79
N ALA A 166 4.55 -11.70 -8.17
CA ALA A 166 3.36 -11.15 -8.80
C ALA A 166 3.34 -9.63 -8.76
N LEU A 167 2.83 -9.04 -9.85
CA LEU A 167 2.45 -7.64 -9.93
C LEU A 167 1.07 -7.45 -9.30
N THR A 168 0.86 -6.35 -8.60
CA THR A 168 -0.42 -6.00 -7.97
C THR A 168 -0.74 -4.52 -8.14
N ASN A 169 -1.98 -4.16 -7.83
CA ASN A 169 -2.39 -2.80 -7.51
C ASN A 169 -2.70 -2.75 -6.03
N ASP A 170 -1.81 -2.15 -5.25
CA ASP A 170 -1.86 -2.12 -3.80
C ASP A 170 -3.11 -1.40 -3.25
N ALA A 171 -3.44 -0.22 -3.78
CA ALA A 171 -4.63 0.52 -3.41
C ALA A 171 -5.92 -0.25 -3.75
N ARG A 172 -5.98 -0.87 -4.94
CA ARG A 172 -7.11 -1.68 -5.37
C ARG A 172 -7.30 -2.91 -4.46
N LEU A 173 -6.21 -3.55 -4.05
CA LEU A 173 -6.25 -4.68 -3.11
C LEU A 173 -6.87 -4.27 -1.77
N VAL A 174 -6.60 -3.05 -1.28
CA VAL A 174 -7.26 -2.51 -0.07
C VAL A 174 -8.75 -2.30 -0.30
N VAL A 175 -9.12 -1.59 -1.38
CA VAL A 175 -10.52 -1.26 -1.68
C VAL A 175 -11.35 -2.54 -1.86
N ASP A 176 -10.84 -3.53 -2.60
CA ASP A 176 -11.55 -4.79 -2.82
C ASP A 176 -11.64 -5.64 -1.54
N SER A 177 -10.63 -5.57 -0.66
CA SER A 177 -10.70 -6.19 0.67
C SER A 177 -11.81 -5.55 1.53
N LEU A 178 -11.96 -4.22 1.49
CA LEU A 178 -13.02 -3.50 2.19
C LEU A 178 -14.40 -3.76 1.57
N ARG A 179 -14.51 -3.84 0.24
CA ARG A 179 -15.75 -4.23 -0.45
C ARG A 179 -16.18 -5.64 -0.04
N SER A 180 -15.21 -6.57 0.01
CA SER A 180 -15.46 -7.93 0.50
C SER A 180 -15.91 -7.93 1.97
N ALA A 181 -15.28 -7.13 2.83
CA ALA A 181 -15.67 -6.97 4.23
C ALA A 181 -17.10 -6.41 4.37
N ALA A 182 -17.41 -5.34 3.65
CA ALA A 182 -18.73 -4.69 3.69
C ALA A 182 -19.84 -5.62 3.18
N ARG A 183 -19.62 -6.38 2.11
CA ARG A 183 -20.54 -7.42 1.62
C ARG A 183 -20.83 -8.50 2.68
N ASN A 184 -19.92 -8.70 3.62
CA ASN A 184 -20.06 -9.64 4.74
C ASN A 184 -20.47 -8.95 6.05
N GLY A 185 -20.98 -7.70 5.99
CA GLY A 185 -21.58 -6.98 7.11
C GLY A 185 -20.60 -6.12 7.93
N ALA A 186 -19.38 -5.85 7.46
CA ALA A 186 -18.52 -4.87 8.08
C ALA A 186 -19.02 -3.46 7.80
N LEU A 187 -19.00 -2.60 8.83
CA LEU A 187 -19.33 -1.18 8.74
C LEU A 187 -18.03 -0.39 8.56
N VAL A 188 -17.80 0.18 7.37
CA VAL A 188 -16.53 0.83 7.03
C VAL A 188 -16.76 2.30 6.69
N LEU A 189 -15.92 3.18 7.27
CA LEU A 189 -15.95 4.62 7.05
C LEU A 189 -14.55 5.17 6.80
N ASN A 190 -14.36 5.83 5.67
CA ASN A 190 -13.26 6.74 5.44
C ASN A 190 -13.58 8.15 5.95
N TYR A 191 -12.61 9.03 6.04
CA TYR A 191 -12.76 10.38 6.61
C TYR A 191 -13.44 10.39 7.99
N ALA A 192 -13.19 9.34 8.77
CA ALA A 192 -13.66 9.17 10.13
C ALA A 192 -12.45 9.00 11.06
N ARG A 193 -12.13 10.06 11.81
CA ARG A 193 -10.94 10.10 12.66
C ARG A 193 -11.25 9.59 14.05
N PHE A 194 -10.56 8.51 14.47
CA PHE A 194 -10.55 8.10 15.86
C PHE A 194 -9.84 9.17 16.70
N ILE A 195 -10.46 9.59 17.80
CA ILE A 195 -9.92 10.61 18.70
C ILE A 195 -9.37 9.95 19.96
N ASP A 196 -10.22 9.23 20.69
CA ASP A 196 -9.87 8.63 21.98
C ASP A 196 -10.83 7.49 22.33
N ALA A 197 -10.48 6.69 23.31
CA ALA A 197 -11.35 5.66 23.88
C ALA A 197 -11.24 5.62 25.39
N ASN A 198 -12.39 5.55 26.05
CA ASN A 198 -12.47 5.44 27.49
C ASN A 198 -13.19 4.16 27.91
N ARG A 199 -12.78 3.57 29.00
CA ARG A 199 -13.39 2.37 29.52
C ARG A 199 -13.83 2.60 30.96
N TYR A 200 -15.12 2.53 31.17
CA TYR A 200 -15.67 2.57 32.53
C TYR A 200 -15.62 1.16 33.12
N LEU A 201 -14.79 0.97 34.14
CA LEU A 201 -14.59 -0.33 34.83
C LEU A 201 -15.78 -0.71 35.73
N THR A 202 -17.01 -0.52 35.28
CA THR A 202 -18.22 -0.99 35.98
C THR A 202 -18.43 -2.50 35.87
N SER A 203 -17.69 -3.15 34.96
CA SER A 203 -17.68 -4.60 34.79
C SER A 203 -16.25 -5.07 34.50
N PRO A 204 -15.83 -6.26 34.98
CA PRO A 204 -14.50 -6.75 34.69
C PRO A 204 -14.30 -7.02 33.19
N PRO A 205 -13.06 -6.82 32.67
CA PRO A 205 -12.72 -7.26 31.31
C PRO A 205 -13.01 -8.77 31.12
N PRO A 206 -13.48 -9.22 29.93
CA PRO A 206 -13.64 -8.50 28.66
C PRO A 206 -15.05 -7.92 28.43
N LEU A 207 -15.90 -7.80 29.44
CA LEU A 207 -17.33 -7.52 29.28
C LEU A 207 -17.67 -6.03 29.10
N ALA A 208 -16.91 -5.11 29.70
CA ALA A 208 -17.15 -3.69 29.54
C ALA A 208 -16.60 -3.21 28.17
N PRO A 209 -17.45 -2.67 27.28
CA PRO A 209 -16.99 -2.09 26.03
C PRO A 209 -16.23 -0.78 26.27
N TRP A 210 -15.40 -0.41 25.31
CA TRP A 210 -14.80 0.91 25.18
C TRP A 210 -15.81 1.89 24.61
N ASP A 211 -15.89 3.08 25.15
CA ASP A 211 -16.56 4.23 24.52
C ASP A 211 -15.51 4.95 23.66
N CYS A 212 -15.69 4.88 22.33
CA CYS A 212 -14.72 5.36 21.36
C CYS A 212 -15.24 6.65 20.71
N ALA A 213 -14.53 7.76 20.90
CA ALA A 213 -14.85 9.03 20.25
C ALA A 213 -14.30 9.05 18.83
N VAL A 214 -15.17 9.33 17.86
CA VAL A 214 -14.85 9.43 16.43
C VAL A 214 -15.39 10.72 15.86
N GLU A 215 -14.60 11.40 15.03
CA GLU A 215 -14.98 12.61 14.29
C GLU A 215 -15.20 12.28 12.82
N ASP A 216 -16.33 12.68 12.28
CA ASP A 216 -16.54 12.75 10.84
C ASP A 216 -15.84 13.99 10.27
N ARG A 217 -14.76 13.80 9.56
CA ARG A 217 -13.96 14.89 8.99
C ARG A 217 -14.65 15.64 7.84
N LEU A 218 -15.73 15.09 7.30
CA LEU A 218 -16.50 15.75 6.25
C LEU A 218 -17.52 16.75 6.84
N SER A 219 -18.11 16.42 7.98
CA SER A 219 -19.11 17.29 8.65
C SER A 219 -18.60 17.97 9.90
N GLY A 220 -17.47 17.56 10.46
CA GLY A 220 -16.95 18.02 11.75
C GLY A 220 -17.70 17.46 12.97
N LYS A 221 -18.70 16.62 12.78
CA LYS A 221 -19.50 16.04 13.88
C LYS A 221 -18.74 14.93 14.59
N GLN A 222 -18.92 14.85 15.91
CA GLN A 222 -18.37 13.76 16.72
C GLN A 222 -19.48 12.83 17.19
N PHE A 223 -19.13 11.52 17.28
CA PHE A 223 -20.01 10.49 17.85
C PHE A 223 -19.23 9.56 18.72
N VAL A 224 -19.94 8.81 19.57
CA VAL A 224 -19.38 7.78 20.43
C VAL A 224 -19.81 6.40 19.93
N LEU A 225 -18.85 5.57 19.58
CA LEU A 225 -19.04 4.15 19.24
C LEU A 225 -18.70 3.29 20.46
N LYS A 226 -19.37 2.16 20.60
CA LYS A 226 -19.02 1.18 21.63
C LYS A 226 -18.35 -0.03 20.99
N ALA A 227 -17.17 -0.45 21.53
CA ALA A 227 -16.44 -1.60 21.03
C ALA A 227 -15.90 -2.48 22.17
N ARG A 228 -16.02 -3.81 22.04
CA ARG A 228 -15.48 -4.77 23.03
C ARG A 228 -13.97 -4.91 22.92
N ALA A 229 -13.44 -4.85 21.69
CA ALA A 229 -12.02 -4.83 21.40
C ALA A 229 -11.73 -3.78 20.32
N ILE A 230 -10.51 -3.24 20.38
CA ILE A 230 -9.99 -2.26 19.43
C ILE A 230 -8.69 -2.80 18.86
N VAL A 231 -8.51 -2.67 17.56
CA VAL A 231 -7.25 -2.95 16.87
C VAL A 231 -6.72 -1.68 16.23
N ASN A 232 -5.56 -1.24 16.69
CA ASN A 232 -4.78 -0.18 16.07
C ASN A 232 -4.01 -0.77 14.88
N ALA A 233 -4.47 -0.50 13.66
CA ALA A 233 -3.84 -0.83 12.38
C ALA A 233 -3.50 0.44 11.59
N ALA A 234 -3.23 1.56 12.29
CA ALA A 234 -3.02 2.88 11.70
C ALA A 234 -1.63 3.06 11.03
N GLY A 235 -0.84 2.00 10.86
CA GLY A 235 0.43 2.03 10.14
C GLY A 235 1.40 3.07 10.70
N PRO A 236 1.88 4.04 9.88
CA PRO A 236 2.80 5.08 10.35
C PRO A 236 2.26 5.97 11.48
N TRP A 237 0.94 6.10 11.59
CA TRP A 237 0.27 6.89 12.65
C TRP A 237 0.00 6.10 13.93
N SER A 238 0.30 4.79 13.95
CA SER A 238 0.04 3.95 15.13
C SER A 238 0.60 4.49 16.45
N PRO A 239 1.81 5.11 16.49
CA PRO A 239 2.36 5.65 17.73
C PRO A 239 1.58 6.84 18.31
N SER A 240 0.80 7.56 17.50
CA SER A 240 0.07 8.77 17.92
C SER A 240 -1.29 8.48 18.57
N LEU A 241 -1.75 7.22 18.53
CA LEU A 241 -3.02 6.86 19.16
C LEU A 241 -2.88 6.75 20.69
N PRO A 242 -3.92 7.17 21.46
CA PRO A 242 -3.82 7.36 22.91
C PRO A 242 -3.34 6.14 23.72
N HIS A 243 -3.80 4.94 23.37
CA HIS A 243 -3.47 3.69 24.09
C HIS A 243 -2.36 2.88 23.43
N SER A 244 -1.76 3.42 22.38
CA SER A 244 -0.71 2.72 21.62
C SER A 244 0.59 2.63 22.40
N ARG A 245 1.24 1.47 22.31
CA ARG A 245 2.61 1.25 22.80
C ARG A 245 3.59 0.96 21.66
N VAL A 246 3.22 1.37 20.47
CA VAL A 246 4.01 1.17 19.25
C VAL A 246 5.19 2.13 19.21
N ARG A 247 6.36 1.61 18.83
CA ARG A 247 7.53 2.41 18.48
C ARG A 247 7.95 2.04 17.06
N LEU A 248 8.07 3.03 16.20
CA LEU A 248 8.42 2.84 14.79
C LEU A 248 9.67 3.61 14.41
N ARG A 249 10.43 3.03 13.50
CA ARG A 249 11.37 3.74 12.66
C ARG A 249 10.74 3.84 11.27
N LEU A 250 10.59 5.06 10.76
CA LEU A 250 10.02 5.29 9.44
C LEU A 250 11.15 5.37 8.41
N THR A 251 10.97 4.69 7.27
CA THR A 251 11.88 4.84 6.13
C THR A 251 11.10 5.20 4.88
N LYS A 252 11.63 6.18 4.11
CA LYS A 252 11.06 6.64 2.85
C LYS A 252 11.50 5.73 1.71
N GLY A 253 10.58 5.39 0.83
CA GLY A 253 10.85 4.72 -0.43
C GLY A 253 10.15 5.42 -1.57
N VAL A 254 10.90 5.76 -2.60
CA VAL A 254 10.45 6.51 -3.77
C VAL A 254 10.40 5.62 -4.99
N HIS A 255 9.39 5.84 -5.82
CA HIS A 255 9.27 5.21 -7.14
C HIS A 255 9.02 6.29 -8.19
N LEU A 256 9.64 6.10 -9.36
CA LEU A 256 9.44 6.94 -10.53
C LEU A 256 8.71 6.12 -11.61
N VAL A 257 7.95 6.78 -12.44
CA VAL A 257 7.28 6.19 -13.60
C VAL A 257 7.78 6.86 -14.87
N VAL A 258 8.25 6.05 -15.79
CA VAL A 258 8.67 6.50 -17.11
C VAL A 258 7.86 5.81 -18.21
N ASP A 259 7.85 6.36 -19.42
CA ASP A 259 7.26 5.69 -20.57
C ASP A 259 8.04 4.41 -20.90
N ARG A 260 7.32 3.33 -21.23
CA ARG A 260 7.96 2.05 -21.56
C ARG A 260 8.85 2.14 -22.80
N SER A 261 8.56 3.04 -23.72
CA SER A 261 9.42 3.26 -24.90
C SER A 261 10.81 3.81 -24.52
N ARG A 262 10.92 4.54 -23.39
CA ARG A 262 12.20 5.04 -22.87
C ARG A 262 13.01 3.97 -22.16
N LEU A 263 12.34 3.03 -21.50
CA LEU A 263 12.98 1.86 -20.86
C LEU A 263 12.14 0.59 -21.10
N PRO A 264 12.30 -0.06 -22.24
CA PRO A 264 11.52 -1.23 -22.60
C PRO A 264 12.00 -2.47 -21.83
N VAL A 265 11.27 -2.85 -20.80
CA VAL A 265 11.46 -4.10 -20.06
C VAL A 265 10.19 -4.94 -20.10
N ASP A 266 10.31 -6.23 -20.44
CA ASP A 266 9.18 -7.18 -20.50
C ASP A 266 9.07 -8.00 -19.21
N GLU A 267 10.16 -8.11 -18.48
CA GLU A 267 10.27 -8.78 -17.18
C GLU A 267 10.76 -7.77 -16.15
N ALA A 268 10.42 -7.95 -14.88
CA ALA A 268 10.97 -7.10 -13.83
C ALA A 268 12.48 -7.37 -13.69
N VAL A 269 13.29 -6.32 -13.84
CA VAL A 269 14.74 -6.43 -13.71
C VAL A 269 15.16 -6.01 -12.32
N VAL A 270 15.88 -6.90 -11.64
CA VAL A 270 16.46 -6.67 -10.32
C VAL A 270 17.82 -6.02 -10.49
N LEU A 271 18.01 -4.86 -9.92
CA LEU A 271 19.25 -4.08 -9.96
C LEU A 271 19.82 -3.99 -8.55
N THR A 272 21.15 -3.97 -8.44
CA THR A 272 21.81 -4.00 -7.14
C THR A 272 22.84 -2.89 -7.01
N GLU A 273 22.83 -2.20 -5.89
CA GLU A 273 23.88 -1.30 -5.46
C GLU A 273 24.39 -1.79 -4.10
N GLY A 274 25.52 -2.50 -4.10
CA GLY A 274 25.94 -3.28 -2.95
C GLY A 274 24.85 -4.27 -2.53
N ARG A 275 24.34 -4.13 -1.31
CA ARG A 275 23.23 -4.97 -0.80
C ARG A 275 21.84 -4.39 -1.03
N ARG A 276 21.73 -3.17 -1.52
CA ARG A 276 20.45 -2.56 -1.88
C ARG A 276 19.91 -3.18 -3.14
N ILE A 277 18.59 -3.32 -3.19
CA ILE A 277 17.87 -3.87 -4.35
C ILE A 277 16.91 -2.79 -4.86
N LEU A 278 17.04 -2.53 -6.15
CA LEU A 278 16.13 -1.69 -6.93
C LEU A 278 15.47 -2.54 -8.01
N PHE A 279 14.42 -2.02 -8.60
CA PHE A 279 13.69 -2.70 -9.66
C PHE A 279 13.40 -1.76 -10.82
N ALA A 280 13.44 -2.30 -12.04
CA ALA A 280 12.71 -1.76 -13.19
C ALA A 280 11.55 -2.73 -13.48
N ILE A 281 10.31 -2.28 -13.27
CA ILE A 281 9.11 -3.14 -13.29
C ILE A 281 8.24 -2.75 -14.47
N PRO A 282 7.92 -3.67 -15.41
CA PRO A 282 6.97 -3.38 -16.47
C PRO A 282 5.56 -3.17 -15.88
N TRP A 283 4.91 -2.08 -16.28
CA TRP A 283 3.55 -1.74 -15.90
C TRP A 283 2.77 -1.28 -17.14
N PHE A 284 2.44 -2.23 -18.00
CA PHE A 284 1.78 -2.03 -19.29
C PHE A 284 2.55 -1.06 -20.21
N GLN A 285 2.07 0.16 -20.41
CA GLN A 285 2.74 1.20 -21.22
C GLN A 285 3.77 2.02 -20.40
N ARG A 286 4.00 1.67 -19.17
CA ARG A 286 4.92 2.34 -18.26
C ARG A 286 5.96 1.38 -17.71
N THR A 287 7.05 1.94 -17.20
CA THR A 287 8.04 1.22 -16.39
C THR A 287 8.17 1.92 -15.05
N ILE A 288 7.98 1.19 -13.96
CA ILE A 288 8.16 1.69 -12.59
C ILE A 288 9.62 1.45 -12.19
N LEU A 289 10.28 2.48 -11.68
CA LEU A 289 11.66 2.45 -11.20
C LEU A 289 11.65 2.65 -9.67
N GLY A 290 12.37 1.84 -8.93
CA GLY A 290 12.44 2.01 -7.48
C GLY A 290 13.03 0.78 -6.79
N THR A 291 13.43 0.94 -5.54
CA THR A 291 12.99 1.97 -4.60
C THR A 291 14.18 2.50 -3.79
N THR A 292 14.07 3.73 -3.31
CA THR A 292 14.99 4.24 -2.29
C THR A 292 14.69 3.60 -0.92
N ASP A 293 15.59 3.74 0.04
CA ASP A 293 15.40 3.30 1.43
C ASP A 293 16.21 4.23 2.36
N THR A 294 15.61 5.36 2.72
CA THR A 294 16.22 6.42 3.53
C THR A 294 15.42 6.63 4.81
N ASP A 295 16.07 6.97 5.93
CA ASP A 295 15.37 7.32 7.16
C ASP A 295 14.45 8.52 6.94
N PHE A 296 13.28 8.49 7.57
CA PHE A 296 12.28 9.55 7.45
C PHE A 296 11.85 10.05 8.84
N HIS A 297 12.02 11.35 9.06
CA HIS A 297 11.73 12.02 10.33
C HIS A 297 10.58 13.04 10.24
N GLY A 298 9.96 13.18 9.06
CA GLY A 298 8.83 14.08 8.83
C GLY A 298 7.48 13.51 9.24
N SER A 299 6.44 14.29 9.03
CA SER A 299 5.06 13.82 9.19
C SER A 299 4.68 12.82 8.10
N PRO A 300 4.09 11.67 8.44
CA PRO A 300 3.61 10.71 7.45
C PRO A 300 2.44 11.24 6.59
N ASP A 301 1.86 12.40 6.94
CA ASP A 301 0.84 13.06 6.13
C ASP A 301 1.42 13.72 4.87
N PHE A 302 2.71 14.08 4.90
CA PHE A 302 3.39 14.83 3.84
C PHE A 302 4.69 14.12 3.44
N VAL A 303 4.59 13.18 2.53
CA VAL A 303 5.72 12.39 2.04
C VAL A 303 5.82 12.59 0.53
N PHE A 304 6.89 13.23 0.09
CA PHE A 304 7.13 13.58 -1.32
C PHE A 304 8.50 13.07 -1.78
N THR A 305 8.65 13.00 -3.09
CA THR A 305 9.92 12.70 -3.76
C THR A 305 10.78 13.96 -3.75
N ASP A 306 12.02 13.85 -3.32
CA ASP A 306 13.01 14.91 -3.39
C ASP A 306 13.84 14.79 -4.68
N PRO A 307 14.46 15.88 -5.17
CA PRO A 307 15.35 15.84 -6.34
C PRO A 307 16.47 14.79 -6.21
N GLU A 308 17.04 14.65 -5.03
CA GLU A 308 18.10 13.70 -4.72
C GLU A 308 17.63 12.23 -4.88
N ASP A 309 16.39 11.93 -4.52
CA ASP A 309 15.79 10.61 -4.77
C ASP A 309 15.70 10.30 -6.27
N THR A 310 15.30 11.32 -7.06
CA THR A 310 15.17 11.19 -8.51
C THR A 310 16.52 10.97 -9.16
N GLU A 311 17.51 11.80 -8.84
CA GLU A 311 18.89 11.69 -9.35
C GLU A 311 19.50 10.33 -9.01
N TYR A 312 19.34 9.89 -7.77
CA TYR A 312 19.81 8.58 -7.31
C TYR A 312 19.21 7.44 -8.13
N LEU A 313 17.88 7.40 -8.27
CA LEU A 313 17.20 6.33 -9.01
C LEU A 313 17.59 6.32 -10.48
N LEU A 314 17.59 7.49 -11.14
CA LEU A 314 17.99 7.60 -12.54
C LEU A 314 19.46 7.23 -12.74
N GLY A 315 20.34 7.62 -11.82
CA GLY A 315 21.76 7.26 -11.85
C GLY A 315 21.97 5.75 -11.81
N VAL A 316 21.31 5.03 -10.89
CA VAL A 316 21.40 3.57 -10.82
C VAL A 316 20.82 2.91 -12.08
N ILE A 317 19.66 3.37 -12.56
CA ILE A 317 19.06 2.81 -13.77
C ILE A 317 19.96 3.02 -14.99
N ASN A 318 20.48 4.23 -15.19
CA ASN A 318 21.39 4.53 -16.30
C ASN A 318 22.71 3.75 -16.23
N HIS A 319 23.19 3.42 -15.02
CA HIS A 319 24.35 2.55 -14.87
C HIS A 319 24.09 1.13 -15.41
N PHE A 320 22.91 0.57 -15.17
CA PHE A 320 22.57 -0.76 -15.66
C PHE A 320 22.00 -0.77 -17.07
N PHE A 321 21.43 0.35 -17.53
CA PHE A 321 20.88 0.55 -18.86
C PHE A 321 21.52 1.78 -19.54
N PRO A 322 22.82 1.68 -19.91
CA PRO A 322 23.59 2.87 -20.36
C PRO A 322 23.05 3.50 -21.65
N GLY A 323 22.30 2.75 -22.45
CA GLY A 323 21.65 3.25 -23.66
C GLY A 323 20.36 4.04 -23.38
N ALA A 324 19.75 3.91 -22.21
CA ALA A 324 18.50 4.57 -21.87
C ALA A 324 18.67 6.08 -21.68
N ARG A 325 19.74 6.51 -21.01
CA ARG A 325 20.06 7.92 -20.74
C ARG A 325 18.84 8.68 -20.23
N LEU A 326 18.21 8.13 -19.19
CA LEU A 326 17.02 8.74 -18.61
C LEU A 326 17.39 10.03 -17.87
N GLU A 327 16.55 11.04 -18.03
CA GLU A 327 16.66 12.34 -17.38
C GLU A 327 15.38 12.64 -16.58
N GLY A 328 15.40 13.68 -15.76
CA GLY A 328 14.22 14.10 -14.99
C GLY A 328 12.99 14.38 -15.85
N SER A 329 13.19 14.85 -17.08
CA SER A 329 12.14 15.10 -18.07
C SER A 329 11.45 13.83 -18.61
N ASP A 330 12.04 12.65 -18.42
CA ASP A 330 11.44 11.37 -18.79
C ASP A 330 10.47 10.85 -17.71
N VAL A 331 10.48 11.45 -16.51
CA VAL A 331 9.64 11.06 -15.40
C VAL A 331 8.22 11.62 -15.60
N ILE A 332 7.27 10.72 -15.85
CA ILE A 332 5.85 11.06 -16.03
C ILE A 332 5.20 11.38 -14.69
N SER A 333 5.52 10.59 -13.67
CA SER A 333 4.98 10.71 -12.32
C SER A 333 5.88 10.00 -11.32
N ASP A 334 5.66 10.26 -10.04
CA ASP A 334 6.37 9.62 -8.96
C ASP A 334 5.46 9.41 -7.75
N TRP A 335 5.90 8.58 -6.80
CA TRP A 335 5.32 8.52 -5.47
C TRP A 335 6.36 8.18 -4.42
N ALA A 336 6.20 8.78 -3.27
CA ALA A 336 6.95 8.48 -2.07
C ALA A 336 6.04 7.92 -0.98
N GLY A 337 6.50 6.87 -0.30
CA GLY A 337 5.79 6.26 0.80
C GLY A 337 6.70 5.94 1.97
N VAL A 338 6.16 5.91 3.19
CA VAL A 338 6.92 5.53 4.38
C VAL A 338 6.61 4.09 4.77
N ARG A 339 7.65 3.36 5.17
CA ARG A 339 7.56 2.01 5.73
C ARG A 339 7.61 2.11 7.24
N PRO A 340 6.55 1.66 7.96
CA PRO A 340 6.55 1.59 9.41
C PRO A 340 7.31 0.33 9.86
N LEU A 341 8.60 0.47 10.12
CA LEU A 341 9.42 -0.63 10.62
C LEU A 341 9.34 -0.66 12.13
N VAL A 342 9.18 -1.86 12.72
CA VAL A 342 9.25 -2.03 14.17
C VAL A 342 10.65 -1.64 14.63
N ALA A 343 10.74 -0.71 15.57
CA ALA A 343 12.02 -0.17 16.02
C ALA A 343 12.81 -1.22 16.80
N ASP A 344 13.72 -1.90 16.11
CA ASP A 344 14.89 -2.50 16.73
C ASP A 344 16.03 -1.48 16.65
N SER A 345 16.65 -1.22 17.76
CA SER A 345 17.40 -0.01 18.05
C SER A 345 18.69 0.22 17.26
N HIS A 346 19.19 -0.73 16.48
CA HIS A 346 20.49 -0.59 15.77
C HIS A 346 20.52 -1.35 14.45
N GLY A 347 20.93 -0.71 13.36
CA GLY A 347 21.17 -1.32 12.05
C GLY A 347 20.75 -0.43 10.85
N ASN A 348 21.21 -0.79 9.64
CA ASN A 348 20.75 -0.14 8.42
C ASN A 348 19.26 -0.42 8.20
N PRO A 349 18.48 0.52 7.62
CA PRO A 349 17.05 0.35 7.31
C PRO A 349 16.74 -0.94 6.55
N SER A 350 17.62 -1.33 5.62
CA SER A 350 17.50 -2.54 4.82
C SER A 350 17.61 -3.84 5.60
N ASP A 351 18.22 -3.84 6.79
CA ASP A 351 18.50 -5.03 7.61
C ASP A 351 17.45 -5.26 8.71
N ILE A 352 16.59 -4.26 8.98
CA ILE A 352 15.55 -4.34 10.00
C ILE A 352 14.54 -5.44 9.63
N SER A 353 14.13 -6.20 10.64
CA SER A 353 13.13 -7.25 10.46
C SER A 353 11.81 -6.67 9.97
N ARG A 354 11.30 -7.20 8.86
CA ARG A 354 9.95 -6.90 8.34
C ARG A 354 8.92 -7.93 8.81
N SER A 355 9.14 -8.57 9.96
CA SER A 355 8.11 -9.35 10.63
C SER A 355 7.06 -8.40 11.22
N HIS A 356 5.82 -8.84 11.23
CA HIS A 356 4.77 -8.11 11.92
C HIS A 356 4.80 -8.41 13.42
N GLU A 357 4.35 -7.44 14.18
CA GLU A 357 4.13 -7.57 15.62
C GLU A 357 2.65 -7.38 15.93
N ILE A 358 2.11 -8.23 16.79
CA ILE A 358 0.74 -8.13 17.33
C ILE A 358 0.88 -8.11 18.85
N ARG A 359 0.58 -6.98 19.45
CA ARG A 359 0.76 -6.72 20.87
C ARG A 359 -0.54 -6.36 21.55
N LEU A 360 -0.83 -6.97 22.67
CA LEU A 360 -1.86 -6.50 23.60
C LEU A 360 -1.26 -5.32 24.39
N ALA A 361 -1.64 -4.10 24.07
CA ALA A 361 -1.16 -2.90 24.74
C ALA A 361 -1.88 -2.73 26.10
N GLU A 362 -3.19 -2.94 26.09
CA GLU A 362 -4.08 -2.95 27.26
C GLU A 362 -5.19 -3.99 27.07
N PRO A 363 -5.86 -4.45 28.12
CA PRO A 363 -6.98 -5.38 27.98
C PRO A 363 -8.03 -4.87 27.00
N GLY A 364 -8.17 -5.54 25.84
CA GLY A 364 -9.06 -5.15 24.75
C GLY A 364 -8.49 -4.15 23.74
N TRP A 365 -7.24 -3.67 23.93
CA TRP A 365 -6.54 -2.85 22.93
C TRP A 365 -5.35 -3.59 22.32
N TRP A 366 -5.35 -3.76 21.02
CA TRP A 366 -4.32 -4.47 20.27
C TRP A 366 -3.61 -3.54 19.29
N ASP A 367 -2.29 -3.51 19.35
CA ASP A 367 -1.45 -2.84 18.34
C ASP A 367 -0.97 -3.85 17.30
N VAL A 368 -1.07 -3.49 16.02
CA VAL A 368 -0.59 -4.29 14.89
C VAL A 368 0.33 -3.45 14.01
N THR A 369 1.58 -3.85 13.91
CA THR A 369 2.62 -3.10 13.19
C THR A 369 3.52 -3.97 12.35
N GLY A 370 4.27 -3.35 11.41
CA GLY A 370 5.20 -4.05 10.54
C GLY A 370 4.49 -4.93 9.50
N GLY A 371 5.20 -5.97 9.06
CA GLY A 371 4.68 -6.88 8.05
C GLY A 371 4.89 -6.39 6.61
N LYS A 372 4.21 -7.03 5.68
CA LYS A 372 4.30 -6.76 4.24
C LYS A 372 2.92 -6.84 3.60
N LEU A 373 2.76 -6.14 2.48
CA LEU A 373 1.57 -6.24 1.63
C LEU A 373 1.20 -7.72 1.35
N THR A 374 2.19 -8.54 0.98
CA THR A 374 1.99 -9.97 0.66
C THR A 374 1.42 -10.79 1.83
N THR A 375 1.71 -10.43 3.08
CA THR A 375 1.32 -11.23 4.26
C THR A 375 0.12 -10.65 5.02
N CYS A 376 -0.57 -9.67 4.46
CA CYS A 376 -1.67 -8.96 5.11
C CYS A 376 -2.80 -9.91 5.58
N ARG A 377 -3.16 -10.89 4.75
CA ARG A 377 -4.19 -11.89 5.08
C ARG A 377 -3.80 -12.73 6.31
N LEU A 378 -2.58 -13.26 6.33
CA LEU A 378 -2.07 -14.04 7.47
C LEU A 378 -1.97 -13.19 8.74
N MET A 379 -1.58 -11.93 8.61
CA MET A 379 -1.59 -10.99 9.74
C MET A 379 -2.99 -10.83 10.30
N ALA A 380 -3.98 -10.63 9.44
CA ALA A 380 -5.38 -10.48 9.82
C ALA A 380 -5.91 -11.72 10.57
N GLU A 381 -5.68 -12.91 10.02
CA GLU A 381 -6.04 -14.18 10.65
C GLU A 381 -5.47 -14.28 12.08
N GLN A 382 -4.18 -13.99 12.24
CA GLN A 382 -3.52 -14.06 13.55
C GLN A 382 -4.03 -12.99 14.54
N VAL A 383 -4.38 -11.80 14.05
CA VAL A 383 -4.97 -10.74 14.89
C VAL A 383 -6.35 -11.16 15.37
N VAL A 384 -7.22 -11.57 14.46
CA VAL A 384 -8.59 -11.96 14.81
C VAL A 384 -8.62 -13.18 15.73
N ASP A 385 -7.73 -14.16 15.53
CA ASP A 385 -7.56 -15.30 16.44
C ASP A 385 -7.21 -14.84 17.86
N ARG A 386 -6.28 -13.90 18.02
CA ARG A 386 -5.89 -13.37 19.35
C ARG A 386 -7.01 -12.56 19.98
N VAL A 387 -7.71 -11.74 19.21
CA VAL A 387 -8.87 -10.96 19.67
C VAL A 387 -9.96 -11.90 20.17
N LEU A 388 -10.33 -12.89 19.38
CA LEU A 388 -11.36 -13.89 19.76
C LEU A 388 -10.98 -14.64 21.03
N LYS A 389 -9.73 -15.08 21.14
CA LYS A 389 -9.22 -15.72 22.35
C LYS A 389 -9.34 -14.81 23.59
N SER A 390 -9.07 -13.53 23.44
CA SER A 390 -9.16 -12.56 24.55
C SER A 390 -10.61 -12.25 24.94
N LEU A 391 -11.54 -12.27 23.99
CA LEU A 391 -12.97 -12.04 24.25
C LEU A 391 -13.67 -13.26 24.90
N GLY A 392 -13.01 -14.43 25.00
CA GLY A 392 -13.60 -15.63 25.60
C GLY A 392 -14.75 -16.24 24.77
N THR A 393 -14.72 -16.06 23.50
CA THR A 393 -15.52 -16.54 22.35
C THR A 393 -17.04 -16.76 22.56
N ALA A 394 -17.49 -17.91 22.97
CA ALA A 394 -18.92 -18.26 22.88
C ALA A 394 -19.81 -17.64 23.96
N ARG A 395 -19.28 -17.42 25.18
CA ARG A 395 -20.06 -16.88 26.31
C ARG A 395 -20.34 -15.38 26.19
N VAL A 396 -19.39 -14.61 25.62
CA VAL A 396 -19.50 -13.14 25.52
C VAL A 396 -20.28 -12.73 24.29
N LEU A 397 -20.08 -13.39 23.17
CA LEU A 397 -20.69 -13.02 21.89
C LEU A 397 -22.08 -13.62 21.67
N LYS A 398 -22.46 -14.64 22.43
CA LYS A 398 -23.76 -15.35 22.37
C LYS A 398 -24.16 -15.82 20.96
N ARG A 399 -23.16 -16.10 20.11
CA ARG A 399 -23.33 -16.56 18.73
C ARG A 399 -22.18 -17.47 18.30
N GLU A 400 -22.41 -18.27 17.28
CA GLU A 400 -21.39 -19.10 16.66
C GLU A 400 -20.40 -18.23 15.88
N ILE A 401 -19.11 -18.46 16.10
CA ILE A 401 -18.01 -17.82 15.37
C ILE A 401 -17.44 -18.84 14.38
N LYS A 402 -17.45 -18.47 13.11
CA LYS A 402 -16.94 -19.31 12.04
C LYS A 402 -15.39 -19.32 12.05
N PRO A 403 -14.75 -20.39 11.56
CA PRO A 403 -13.30 -20.41 11.35
C PRO A 403 -12.89 -19.41 10.26
N CYS A 404 -11.60 -19.07 10.21
CA CYS A 404 -11.05 -18.24 9.14
C CYS A 404 -11.19 -18.94 7.79
N ARG A 405 -11.76 -18.26 6.82
CA ARG A 405 -11.92 -18.72 5.43
C ARG A 405 -11.27 -17.80 4.41
N THR A 406 -10.54 -16.80 4.86
CA THR A 406 -9.95 -15.77 3.98
C THR A 406 -8.94 -16.33 2.97
N ALA A 407 -8.37 -17.50 3.24
CA ALA A 407 -7.49 -18.19 2.29
C ALA A 407 -8.24 -18.87 1.14
N GLU A 408 -9.53 -19.15 1.29
CA GLU A 408 -10.36 -19.94 0.36
C GLU A 408 -11.37 -19.07 -0.36
N GLU A 409 -11.97 -18.14 0.36
CA GLU A 409 -13.01 -17.24 -0.13
C GLU A 409 -12.45 -16.25 -1.15
N PRO A 410 -12.99 -16.17 -2.38
CA PRO A 410 -12.61 -15.16 -3.35
C PRO A 410 -12.76 -13.75 -2.78
N LEU A 411 -11.87 -12.85 -3.18
CA LEU A 411 -11.93 -11.46 -2.71
C LEU A 411 -13.18 -10.76 -3.24
N LEU A 412 -13.49 -10.98 -4.52
CA LEU A 412 -14.74 -10.58 -5.18
C LEU A 412 -15.31 -11.78 -5.92
N SER A 413 -16.64 -11.89 -5.96
CA SER A 413 -17.34 -13.03 -6.59
C SER A 413 -17.16 -13.04 -8.10
N THR A 414 -17.11 -11.88 -8.74
CA THR A 414 -16.96 -11.68 -10.18
C THR A 414 -16.10 -10.44 -10.44
N PRO A 415 -14.80 -10.59 -10.71
CA PRO A 415 -13.89 -9.46 -10.94
C PRO A 415 -14.26 -8.62 -12.16
N ASP A 416 -14.84 -9.22 -13.21
CA ASP A 416 -15.09 -8.58 -14.50
C ASP A 416 -16.44 -7.86 -14.60
N GLU A 417 -17.44 -8.23 -13.82
CA GLU A 417 -18.77 -7.57 -13.86
C GLU A 417 -18.70 -6.10 -13.44
N ASP A 418 -17.72 -5.73 -12.66
CA ASP A 418 -17.63 -4.39 -12.12
C ASP A 418 -16.74 -3.44 -12.95
N GLY A 419 -15.93 -3.90 -13.93
CA GLY A 419 -14.96 -3.05 -14.68
C GLY A 419 -14.07 -2.18 -13.78
N ALA A 420 -13.87 -2.62 -12.53
CA ALA A 420 -13.18 -1.84 -11.49
C ALA A 420 -11.67 -1.73 -11.72
N GLY A 421 -11.18 -2.34 -12.80
CA GLY A 421 -9.76 -2.47 -13.06
C GLY A 421 -9.11 -3.51 -12.14
N GLY A 422 -7.90 -3.88 -12.50
CA GLY A 422 -7.07 -4.81 -11.74
C GLY A 422 -5.69 -4.21 -11.52
N VAL A 423 -4.68 -4.93 -11.94
CA VAL A 423 -3.30 -4.42 -11.98
C VAL A 423 -3.16 -3.29 -13.01
N CYS A 424 -3.86 -3.40 -14.15
CA CYS A 424 -3.98 -2.33 -15.13
C CYS A 424 -4.97 -1.26 -14.64
N PRO A 425 -4.64 0.03 -14.79
CA PRO A 425 -5.62 1.09 -14.62
C PRO A 425 -6.85 0.84 -15.51
N PRO A 426 -8.07 1.17 -15.05
CA PRO A 426 -9.26 1.04 -15.86
C PRO A 426 -9.20 1.99 -17.06
N GLU A 427 -9.94 1.66 -18.11
CA GLU A 427 -10.08 2.55 -19.27
C GLU A 427 -10.59 3.92 -18.84
N TRP A 428 -10.09 4.96 -19.53
CA TRP A 428 -10.49 6.33 -19.30
C TRP A 428 -11.96 6.55 -19.63
N GLY A 429 -12.73 7.08 -18.68
CA GLY A 429 -14.15 7.36 -18.88
C GLY A 429 -14.88 7.67 -17.59
N ALA A 430 -16.15 8.07 -17.69
CA ALA A 430 -16.99 8.38 -16.53
C ALA A 430 -17.36 7.13 -15.70
N GLY A 431 -17.44 5.96 -16.32
CA GLY A 431 -17.86 4.72 -15.65
C GLY A 431 -17.05 4.38 -14.41
N PRO A 432 -15.71 4.29 -14.47
CA PRO A 432 -14.87 4.08 -13.30
C PRO A 432 -15.02 5.17 -12.21
N VAL A 433 -15.27 6.43 -12.59
CA VAL A 433 -15.47 7.54 -11.65
C VAL A 433 -16.79 7.37 -10.89
N LEU A 434 -17.88 7.13 -11.62
CA LEU A 434 -19.19 6.94 -11.01
C LEU A 434 -19.20 5.74 -10.05
N ARG A 435 -18.58 4.62 -10.46
CA ARG A 435 -18.41 3.46 -9.59
C ARG A 435 -17.61 3.80 -8.33
N ALA A 436 -16.49 4.53 -8.47
CA ALA A 436 -15.67 4.92 -7.34
C ALA A 436 -16.48 5.72 -6.30
N VAL A 437 -17.36 6.62 -6.77
CA VAL A 437 -18.26 7.41 -5.91
C VAL A 437 -19.36 6.54 -5.30
N GLU A 438 -20.06 5.74 -6.10
CA GLU A 438 -21.26 5.02 -5.68
C GLU A 438 -20.99 3.76 -4.85
N GLN A 439 -19.86 3.06 -5.12
CA GLN A 439 -19.60 1.72 -4.59
C GLN A 439 -18.29 1.61 -3.81
N GLU A 440 -17.42 2.62 -3.88
CA GLU A 440 -16.05 2.52 -3.35
C GLU A 440 -15.67 3.71 -2.45
N TRP A 441 -16.66 4.40 -1.91
CA TRP A 441 -16.51 5.48 -0.91
C TRP A 441 -15.63 6.65 -1.35
N ALA A 442 -15.45 6.90 -2.64
CA ALA A 442 -14.67 8.04 -3.10
C ALA A 442 -15.44 9.35 -2.86
N VAL A 443 -14.80 10.31 -2.20
CA VAL A 443 -15.36 11.61 -1.82
C VAL A 443 -14.63 12.75 -2.51
N HIS A 444 -13.30 12.67 -2.55
CA HIS A 444 -12.43 13.70 -3.09
C HIS A 444 -11.80 13.26 -4.43
N LEU A 445 -11.39 14.25 -5.22
CA LEU A 445 -10.81 14.03 -6.54
C LEU A 445 -9.58 13.10 -6.51
N GLU A 446 -8.71 13.25 -5.50
CA GLU A 446 -7.54 12.39 -5.36
C GLU A 446 -7.89 10.94 -4.99
N ASP A 447 -9.08 10.66 -4.41
CA ASP A 447 -9.52 9.30 -4.15
C ASP A 447 -9.64 8.53 -5.46
N VAL A 448 -10.26 9.17 -6.46
CA VAL A 448 -10.44 8.59 -7.79
C VAL A 448 -9.12 8.54 -8.55
N MET A 449 -8.46 9.68 -8.71
CA MET A 449 -7.27 9.80 -9.56
C MET A 449 -6.10 8.93 -9.09
N VAL A 450 -5.89 8.84 -7.78
CA VAL A 450 -4.73 8.17 -7.17
C VAL A 450 -5.05 6.73 -6.78
N ARG A 451 -6.15 6.50 -6.03
CA ARG A 451 -6.38 5.24 -5.31
C ARG A 451 -7.42 4.32 -5.93
N ARG A 452 -8.37 4.85 -6.73
CA ARG A 452 -9.35 3.98 -7.41
C ARG A 452 -8.91 3.58 -8.80
N THR A 453 -8.27 4.53 -9.53
CA THR A 453 -7.93 4.32 -10.94
C THR A 453 -6.42 4.26 -11.21
N SER A 454 -5.58 4.82 -10.34
CA SER A 454 -4.15 5.05 -10.59
C SER A 454 -3.86 5.95 -11.81
N TRP A 455 -4.84 6.66 -12.35
CA TRP A 455 -4.67 7.53 -13.51
C TRP A 455 -3.64 8.62 -13.27
N HIS A 456 -3.56 9.14 -12.03
CA HIS A 456 -2.54 10.10 -11.63
C HIS A 456 -1.11 9.66 -11.97
N TYR A 457 -0.82 8.37 -11.76
CA TYR A 457 0.52 7.83 -11.99
C TYR A 457 0.73 7.29 -13.41
N TYR A 458 -0.36 6.94 -14.09
CA TYR A 458 -0.29 6.23 -15.36
C TYR A 458 -0.41 7.15 -16.57
N LEU A 459 -1.21 8.22 -16.47
CA LEU A 459 -1.48 9.12 -17.58
C LEU A 459 -0.49 10.29 -17.58
N ALA A 460 0.14 10.57 -18.72
CA ALA A 460 1.08 11.68 -18.83
C ALA A 460 0.38 13.06 -18.71
N ASP A 461 -0.90 13.10 -19.09
CA ASP A 461 -1.77 14.28 -19.04
C ASP A 461 -2.76 14.26 -17.85
N ALA A 462 -2.37 13.58 -16.75
CA ALA A 462 -3.23 13.40 -15.59
C ALA A 462 -3.75 14.71 -14.98
N ALA A 463 -2.93 15.77 -14.99
CA ALA A 463 -3.31 17.08 -14.47
C ALA A 463 -4.46 17.72 -15.26
N GLU A 464 -4.43 17.64 -16.60
CA GLU A 464 -5.50 18.14 -17.49
C GLU A 464 -6.76 17.29 -17.34
N ARG A 465 -6.58 15.97 -17.30
CA ARG A 465 -7.71 15.03 -17.14
C ARG A 465 -8.41 15.13 -15.80
N ALA A 466 -7.72 15.58 -14.76
CA ALA A 466 -8.32 15.80 -13.44
C ALA A 466 -9.50 16.76 -13.50
N GLU A 467 -9.48 17.74 -14.39
CA GLU A 467 -10.62 18.68 -14.58
C GLU A 467 -11.87 17.94 -15.06
N ARG A 468 -11.72 17.00 -16.00
CA ARG A 468 -12.84 16.21 -16.50
C ARG A 468 -13.36 15.22 -15.46
N VAL A 469 -12.48 14.65 -14.64
CA VAL A 469 -12.89 13.80 -13.52
C VAL A 469 -13.64 14.61 -12.49
N ALA A 470 -13.21 15.86 -12.21
CA ALA A 470 -13.93 16.77 -11.31
C ALA A 470 -15.33 17.10 -11.84
N ASP A 471 -15.53 17.24 -13.16
CA ASP A 471 -16.86 17.40 -13.75
C ASP A 471 -17.76 16.17 -13.50
N TRP A 472 -17.25 14.96 -13.73
CA TRP A 472 -18.01 13.71 -13.50
C TRP A 472 -18.34 13.50 -12.02
N MET A 473 -17.38 13.75 -11.12
CA MET A 473 -17.61 13.68 -9.67
C MET A 473 -18.58 14.76 -9.22
N GLY A 474 -18.43 16.00 -9.71
CA GLY A 474 -19.31 17.12 -9.39
C GLY A 474 -20.76 16.84 -9.76
N ALA A 475 -21.00 16.26 -10.93
CA ALA A 475 -22.32 15.83 -11.35
C ALA A 475 -22.92 14.74 -10.44
N ALA A 476 -22.09 13.77 -9.98
CA ALA A 476 -22.53 12.68 -9.11
C ALA A 476 -22.73 13.11 -7.64
N LEU A 477 -21.90 14.03 -7.14
CA LEU A 477 -21.89 14.47 -5.74
C LEU A 477 -22.60 15.79 -5.48
N GLY A 478 -23.08 16.46 -6.55
CA GLY A 478 -23.76 17.75 -6.43
C GLY A 478 -22.83 18.92 -6.09
N TRP A 479 -21.58 18.91 -6.58
CA TRP A 479 -20.64 20.00 -6.35
C TRP A 479 -21.07 21.27 -7.10
N ASP A 480 -20.99 22.39 -6.42
CA ASP A 480 -21.02 23.69 -7.07
C ASP A 480 -19.63 24.05 -7.66
N SER A 481 -19.55 25.16 -8.37
CA SER A 481 -18.31 25.61 -9.00
C SER A 481 -17.19 25.91 -7.99
N ALA A 482 -17.54 26.37 -6.80
CA ALA A 482 -16.57 26.67 -5.74
C ALA A 482 -15.98 25.36 -5.17
N THR A 483 -16.83 24.38 -4.89
CA THR A 483 -16.42 23.05 -4.42
C THR A 483 -15.53 22.35 -5.46
N ARG A 484 -15.94 22.39 -6.75
CA ARG A 484 -15.14 21.84 -7.84
C ARG A 484 -13.73 22.45 -7.89
N GLN A 485 -13.65 23.78 -7.77
CA GLN A 485 -12.34 24.47 -7.78
C GLN A 485 -11.50 24.08 -6.56
N ALA A 486 -12.10 24.02 -5.37
CA ALA A 486 -11.41 23.61 -4.16
C ALA A 486 -10.89 22.16 -4.25
N GLU A 487 -11.63 21.25 -4.90
CA GLU A 487 -11.20 19.86 -5.13
C GLU A 487 -10.00 19.76 -6.08
N LEU A 488 -9.95 20.57 -7.14
CA LEU A 488 -8.80 20.66 -8.03
C LEU A 488 -7.55 21.20 -7.31
N GLU A 489 -7.71 22.22 -6.48
CA GLU A 489 -6.61 22.76 -5.66
C GLU A 489 -6.13 21.75 -4.62
N ARG A 490 -7.05 21.05 -3.95
CA ARG A 490 -6.76 19.98 -3.02
C ARG A 490 -5.96 18.88 -3.70
N TYR A 491 -6.39 18.42 -4.87
CA TYR A 491 -5.70 17.39 -5.65
C TYR A 491 -4.27 17.81 -6.00
N ARG A 492 -4.07 19.03 -6.53
CA ARG A 492 -2.74 19.57 -6.85
C ARG A 492 -1.83 19.62 -5.62
N LYS A 493 -2.35 20.08 -4.48
CA LYS A 493 -1.61 20.15 -3.23
C LYS A 493 -1.21 18.77 -2.70
N GLN A 494 -2.12 17.79 -2.75
CA GLN A 494 -1.88 16.44 -2.22
C GLN A 494 -0.93 15.62 -3.10
N THR A 495 -0.90 15.89 -4.40
CA THR A 495 -0.08 15.15 -5.36
C THR A 495 1.23 15.85 -5.71
N GLY A 496 1.47 17.05 -5.20
CA GLY A 496 2.69 17.82 -5.49
C GLY A 496 2.74 18.40 -6.91
N ILE A 497 1.66 18.31 -7.68
CA ILE A 497 1.58 18.94 -9.01
C ILE A 497 1.66 20.46 -8.82
N ARG A 498 2.75 21.07 -9.28
CA ARG A 498 2.85 22.53 -9.35
C ARG A 498 1.92 23.03 -10.45
N ALA A 499 1.13 24.08 -10.17
CA ALA A 499 0.44 24.80 -11.22
C ALA A 499 1.52 25.34 -12.17
N GLU A 500 1.50 24.93 -13.45
CA GLU A 500 2.29 25.61 -14.46
C GLU A 500 1.88 27.07 -14.44
N CYS A 501 2.83 27.97 -14.14
CA CYS A 501 2.64 29.38 -14.37
C CYS A 501 2.33 29.55 -15.86
N SER A 502 1.14 30.02 -16.19
CA SER A 502 0.84 30.50 -17.54
C SER A 502 1.98 31.38 -18.01
N PRO A 503 2.47 31.24 -19.27
CA PRO A 503 3.53 32.09 -19.77
C PRO A 503 3.03 33.52 -19.89
N GLY A 504 3.19 34.33 -18.82
CA GLY A 504 2.68 35.71 -18.78
C GLY A 504 2.72 36.39 -17.41
N GLY A 505 3.42 35.89 -16.41
CA GLY A 505 3.54 36.53 -15.09
C GLY A 505 4.99 36.91 -14.75
N GLN A 506 5.22 38.20 -14.59
CA GLN A 506 6.50 38.87 -14.30
C GLN A 506 7.27 38.22 -13.14
N SER A 507 8.56 38.07 -13.33
CA SER A 507 9.55 37.67 -12.33
C SER A 507 9.47 38.53 -11.06
N MET A 508 9.22 37.91 -9.92
CA MET A 508 9.42 38.53 -8.61
C MET A 508 10.92 38.60 -8.29
N PRO A 509 11.40 39.72 -7.71
CA PRO A 509 12.82 39.92 -7.42
C PRO A 509 13.27 39.08 -6.23
N GLY A 510 14.51 38.62 -6.32
CA GLY A 510 15.19 37.67 -5.46
C GLY A 510 15.12 37.92 -3.96
N ALA A 511 14.94 36.84 -3.22
CA ALA A 511 15.20 36.78 -1.80
C ALA A 511 16.70 36.83 -1.56
N GLY A 512 17.11 37.94 -0.95
CA GLY A 512 18.50 38.22 -0.60
C GLY A 512 19.06 37.23 0.41
N THR A 513 20.25 36.81 0.12
CA THR A 513 21.20 36.11 0.98
C THR A 513 21.36 36.83 2.33
N VAL A 514 21.00 36.19 3.43
CA VAL A 514 21.46 36.58 4.77
C VAL A 514 22.61 35.65 5.15
N ALA A 515 23.81 36.12 4.88
CA ALA A 515 25.03 35.51 5.38
C ALA A 515 25.39 36.10 6.75
N SER A 516 25.69 35.20 7.66
CA SER A 516 26.62 35.26 8.79
C SER A 516 26.66 36.49 9.69
N ARG A 517 26.51 36.24 10.98
CA ARG A 517 27.42 36.70 12.06
C ARG A 517 27.00 36.06 13.37
N ILE A 518 27.72 35.05 13.78
CA ILE A 518 27.97 34.82 15.21
C ILE A 518 29.47 34.58 15.36
N ARG A 519 30.14 35.60 15.93
CA ARG A 519 31.39 35.49 16.67
C ARG A 519 31.02 35.68 18.13
N ASN A 520 31.35 34.77 18.92
CA ASN A 520 32.02 34.62 20.20
C ASN A 520 31.43 33.43 20.96
#